data_d7e614f47ccaeeb53954f0bccc4a0f3c
#
_entry.id   d7e614f47ccaeeb53954f0bccc4a0f3c
#
_cell.length_a   1.000
_cell.length_b   1.000
_cell.length_c   1.000
_cell.angle_alpha   90.00
_cell.angle_beta   90.00
_cell.angle_gamma   90.00
#
_symmetry.space_group_name_H-M   'P 1'
#
loop_
_entity.id
_entity.type
_entity.pdbx_description
1 polymer ?
#
loop_
_entity_poly.entity_id
_entity_poly.type
_entity_poly.pdbx_seq_one_letter_code
_entity_poly.pdbx_strand_id
1 'polypeptide(L)'
;MAQTKEKENTVPAARAKQNAAAAPAAAGEKRPRTTRRPYYNRRPRRPQQPKEAATPIHIYPLGGLGEVGKNMTVYECNGDMIIVDCGLVFPDSEMYGVDMVIPDFTFVVQNKDRIKGLLITHGHEDHIGSIPYLLQKFDLPIYGTRLTCGLIRNKLEEFGLAGKTKFVEITPKQKIKLGCFTVEPIHVNHSIPDAVAFAIDSPAGTIIQTGDFKIDYTPLACGVTDLSTLSEYGQRGVLALLSDSTNAERPGFTATEQK
;
A
#
# COMPACT_ATOMS: atom_id res chain seq x y z
N MET A 1 1.62 -33.91 52.46
CA MET A 1 0.36 -34.70 52.49
C MET A 1 -0.76 -33.77 52.09
N ALA A 2 -1.27 -33.94 50.87
CA ALA A 2 -2.65 -33.64 50.42
C ALA A 2 -2.70 -33.94 48.92
N GLN A 3 -3.41 -34.97 48.59
CA GLN A 3 -3.70 -35.44 47.24
C GLN A 3 -4.76 -34.57 46.60
N THR A 4 -4.61 -34.20 45.33
CA THR A 4 -5.66 -33.60 44.57
C THR A 4 -5.98 -34.49 43.34
N LYS A 5 -7.24 -34.80 43.25
CA LYS A 5 -7.88 -35.76 42.32
C LYS A 5 -7.99 -35.19 40.91
N GLU A 6 -7.57 -35.96 39.93
CA GLU A 6 -7.94 -35.86 38.53
C GLU A 6 -9.45 -36.18 38.36
N LYS A 7 -10.12 -35.39 37.52
CA LYS A 7 -11.42 -35.68 36.99
C LYS A 7 -11.32 -35.84 35.47
N GLU A 8 -11.35 -37.04 35.02
CA GLU A 8 -11.67 -37.40 33.62
C GLU A 8 -13.12 -36.98 33.30
N ASN A 9 -13.28 -36.38 32.14
CA ASN A 9 -14.60 -36.10 31.57
C ASN A 9 -14.70 -36.80 30.21
N THR A 10 -15.37 -37.94 30.21
CA THR A 10 -15.71 -38.78 29.06
C THR A 10 -16.92 -38.20 28.32
N VAL A 11 -16.83 -38.07 27.00
CA VAL A 11 -17.91 -37.70 26.09
C VAL A 11 -18.53 -38.99 25.52
N PRO A 12 -19.86 -39.14 25.51
CA PRO A 12 -20.49 -40.35 24.95
C PRO A 12 -20.75 -40.24 23.45
N ALA A 13 -20.45 -41.32 22.75
CA ALA A 13 -20.75 -41.54 21.35
C ALA A 13 -22.28 -41.68 21.10
N ALA A 14 -22.81 -41.03 20.08
CA ALA A 14 -24.16 -41.19 19.60
C ALA A 14 -24.22 -41.96 18.27
N ARG A 15 -24.99 -43.00 18.32
CA ARG A 15 -25.35 -44.13 17.45
C ARG A 15 -25.91 -43.70 16.09
N ALA A 16 -25.38 -44.34 15.05
CA ALA A 16 -25.98 -44.40 13.71
C ALA A 16 -27.35 -45.15 13.72
N LYS A 17 -28.32 -44.64 13.00
CA LYS A 17 -29.47 -45.42 12.56
C LYS A 17 -29.51 -45.47 11.03
N GLN A 18 -29.28 -46.67 10.53
CA GLN A 18 -29.65 -47.10 9.18
C GLN A 18 -31.15 -47.22 9.10
N ASN A 19 -31.77 -46.80 8.01
CA ASN A 19 -33.02 -47.42 7.52
C ASN A 19 -33.01 -47.43 5.99
N ALA A 20 -33.40 -48.59 5.53
CA ALA A 20 -33.33 -49.06 4.16
C ALA A 20 -34.64 -48.83 3.38
N ALA A 21 -34.46 -48.78 2.07
CA ALA A 21 -35.30 -49.33 0.99
C ALA A 21 -36.75 -48.83 0.77
N ALA A 22 -36.99 -48.34 -0.43
CA ALA A 22 -38.00 -48.88 -1.38
C ALA A 22 -37.95 -48.10 -2.72
N ALA A 23 -37.72 -48.79 -3.83
CA ALA A 23 -38.17 -48.44 -5.19
C ALA A 23 -39.55 -49.06 -5.40
N PRO A 24 -40.34 -48.86 -6.51
CA PRO A 24 -39.91 -48.59 -7.88
C PRO A 24 -40.79 -47.63 -8.73
N ALA A 25 -40.22 -47.24 -9.86
CA ALA A 25 -40.76 -47.07 -11.22
C ALA A 25 -42.08 -46.36 -11.52
N ALA A 26 -41.97 -45.30 -12.35
CA ALA A 26 -42.93 -45.10 -13.45
C ALA A 26 -42.22 -44.36 -14.61
N ALA A 27 -42.27 -44.90 -15.78
CA ALA A 27 -41.78 -44.39 -17.06
C ALA A 27 -42.63 -43.19 -17.51
N GLY A 28 -41.98 -42.08 -17.83
CA GLY A 28 -42.60 -40.88 -18.40
C GLY A 28 -41.82 -40.39 -19.61
N GLU A 29 -42.49 -40.27 -20.71
CA GLU A 29 -42.08 -39.97 -22.07
C GLU A 29 -41.06 -38.83 -22.21
N LYS A 30 -40.04 -39.08 -23.04
CA LYS A 30 -39.04 -38.08 -23.47
C LYS A 30 -39.68 -37.14 -24.51
N ARG A 31 -39.94 -35.90 -24.14
CA ARG A 31 -40.19 -34.82 -25.10
C ARG A 31 -38.84 -34.30 -25.66
N PRO A 32 -38.72 -34.02 -26.96
CA PRO A 32 -37.45 -33.51 -27.55
C PRO A 32 -37.21 -32.09 -27.07
N ARG A 33 -36.04 -31.87 -26.46
CA ARG A 33 -35.54 -30.57 -26.04
C ARG A 33 -34.99 -29.83 -27.26
N THR A 34 -35.79 -28.92 -27.82
CA THR A 34 -35.31 -27.96 -28.83
C THR A 34 -34.38 -26.95 -28.16
N THR A 35 -33.08 -27.15 -28.34
CA THR A 35 -32.07 -26.19 -27.95
C THR A 35 -32.04 -25.03 -28.95
N ARG A 36 -32.91 -24.02 -28.78
CA ARG A 36 -32.69 -22.71 -29.41
C ARG A 36 -31.59 -22.01 -28.65
N ARG A 37 -30.35 -21.97 -29.20
CA ARG A 37 -29.31 -21.08 -28.78
C ARG A 37 -29.80 -19.65 -29.00
N PRO A 38 -29.69 -18.72 -28.00
CA PRO A 38 -29.96 -17.32 -28.23
C PRO A 38 -28.94 -16.76 -29.23
N TYR A 39 -29.45 -16.25 -30.34
CA TYR A 39 -28.66 -15.47 -31.30
C TYR A 39 -28.25 -14.17 -30.59
N TYR A 40 -27.03 -14.15 -30.02
CA TYR A 40 -26.41 -12.89 -29.60
C TYR A 40 -26.15 -12.05 -30.85
N ASN A 41 -26.98 -11.05 -31.10
CA ASN A 41 -26.75 -9.98 -32.05
C ASN A 41 -25.43 -9.28 -31.65
N ARG A 42 -24.31 -9.73 -32.19
CA ARG A 42 -23.06 -8.98 -32.13
C ARG A 42 -23.27 -7.72 -32.95
N ARG A 43 -23.61 -6.59 -32.29
CA ARG A 43 -23.50 -5.27 -32.93
C ARG A 43 -22.10 -5.17 -33.54
N PRO A 44 -21.97 -4.70 -34.81
CA PRO A 44 -20.64 -4.50 -35.41
C PRO A 44 -19.86 -3.56 -34.48
N ARG A 45 -18.67 -4.00 -34.06
CA ARG A 45 -17.74 -3.16 -33.31
C ARG A 45 -17.43 -1.97 -34.20
N ARG A 46 -17.80 -0.76 -33.75
CA ARG A 46 -17.35 0.50 -34.35
C ARG A 46 -15.82 0.42 -34.47
N PRO A 47 -15.24 0.81 -35.62
CA PRO A 47 -13.79 0.88 -35.73
C PRO A 47 -13.27 1.73 -34.57
N GLN A 48 -12.45 1.13 -33.72
CA GLN A 48 -11.76 1.90 -32.69
C GLN A 48 -10.76 2.79 -33.41
N GLN A 49 -10.92 4.10 -33.28
CA GLN A 49 -9.86 5.03 -33.67
C GLN A 49 -8.56 4.58 -33.02
N PRO A 50 -7.40 4.73 -33.70
CA PRO A 50 -6.11 4.45 -33.09
C PRO A 50 -6.06 5.20 -31.77
N LYS A 51 -5.93 4.48 -30.64
CA LYS A 51 -5.66 5.13 -29.36
C LYS A 51 -4.34 5.87 -29.53
N GLU A 52 -4.32 7.16 -29.30
CA GLU A 52 -3.06 7.89 -29.10
C GLU A 52 -2.18 7.06 -28.19
N ALA A 53 -0.88 7.00 -28.52
CA ALA A 53 0.07 6.22 -27.73
C ALA A 53 -0.05 6.69 -26.26
N ALA A 54 -0.45 5.78 -25.38
CA ALA A 54 -0.63 6.11 -23.98
C ALA A 54 0.71 6.61 -23.44
N THR A 55 0.70 7.76 -22.75
CA THR A 55 1.88 8.29 -22.08
C THR A 55 2.37 7.25 -21.07
N PRO A 56 3.64 6.80 -21.16
CA PRO A 56 4.14 5.82 -20.20
C PRO A 56 4.34 6.48 -18.83
N ILE A 57 4.12 5.69 -17.76
CA ILE A 57 4.62 5.99 -16.42
C ILE A 57 5.66 4.93 -16.05
N HIS A 58 6.79 5.38 -15.53
CA HIS A 58 7.85 4.50 -15.04
C HIS A 58 7.88 4.56 -13.51
N ILE A 59 8.08 3.40 -12.90
CA ILE A 59 8.18 3.22 -11.45
C ILE A 59 9.55 2.62 -11.17
N TYR A 60 10.36 3.32 -10.37
CA TYR A 60 11.71 2.90 -10.00
C TYR A 60 11.76 2.67 -8.48
N PRO A 61 11.62 1.43 -8.00
CA PRO A 61 11.90 1.09 -6.61
C PRO A 61 13.41 1.19 -6.37
N LEU A 62 13.84 2.09 -5.50
CA LEU A 62 15.23 2.23 -5.09
C LEU A 62 15.50 1.49 -3.76
N GLY A 63 14.44 1.04 -3.10
CA GLY A 63 14.43 0.21 -1.91
C GLY A 63 13.01 -0.16 -1.51
N GLY A 64 12.86 -1.13 -0.60
CA GLY A 64 11.56 -1.58 -0.07
C GLY A 64 10.81 -2.59 -0.96
N LEU A 65 11.35 -2.98 -2.12
CA LEU A 65 10.73 -3.99 -2.98
C LEU A 65 11.36 -5.37 -2.72
N GLY A 66 10.57 -6.30 -2.17
CA GLY A 66 11.05 -7.64 -1.79
C GLY A 66 11.95 -7.65 -0.56
N GLU A 67 11.98 -6.56 0.18
CA GLU A 67 12.71 -6.39 1.44
C GLU A 67 11.92 -5.52 2.41
N VAL A 68 12.29 -5.51 3.68
CA VAL A 68 11.74 -4.61 4.71
C VAL A 68 12.73 -3.48 4.94
N GLY A 69 12.24 -2.25 4.89
CA GLY A 69 13.06 -1.04 5.09
C GLY A 69 13.64 -0.43 3.81
N LYS A 70 14.37 0.66 3.92
CA LYS A 70 14.90 1.47 2.82
C LYS A 70 13.83 1.91 1.82
N ASN A 71 12.60 2.10 2.27
CA ASN A 71 11.49 2.42 1.38
C ASN A 71 11.78 3.70 0.59
N MET A 72 11.87 3.58 -0.72
CA MET A 72 12.07 4.70 -1.63
C MET A 72 11.61 4.31 -3.04
N THR A 73 10.60 5.00 -3.55
CA THR A 73 10.06 4.76 -4.90
C THR A 73 10.01 6.06 -5.69
N VAL A 74 10.50 6.05 -6.92
CA VAL A 74 10.44 7.18 -7.85
C VAL A 74 9.40 6.90 -8.92
N TYR A 75 8.52 7.87 -9.17
CA TYR A 75 7.56 7.87 -10.26
C TYR A 75 7.97 8.89 -11.31
N GLU A 76 8.00 8.50 -12.57
CA GLU A 76 8.32 9.36 -13.70
C GLU A 76 7.19 9.33 -14.74
N CYS A 77 6.74 10.52 -15.15
CA CYS A 77 5.79 10.67 -16.25
C CYS A 77 6.02 12.03 -16.94
N ASN A 78 6.01 12.06 -18.26
CA ASN A 78 6.19 13.29 -19.05
C ASN A 78 7.43 14.14 -18.68
N GLY A 79 8.50 13.49 -18.25
CA GLY A 79 9.72 14.18 -17.86
C GLY A 79 9.73 14.73 -16.42
N ASP A 80 8.61 14.75 -15.73
CA ASP A 80 8.55 15.08 -14.31
C ASP A 80 8.72 13.83 -13.45
N MET A 81 9.30 14.00 -12.25
CA MET A 81 9.50 12.95 -11.26
C MET A 81 8.99 13.38 -9.88
N ILE A 82 8.49 12.41 -9.12
CA ILE A 82 8.21 12.54 -7.69
C ILE A 82 8.81 11.34 -6.96
N ILE A 83 9.18 11.55 -5.70
CA ILE A 83 9.70 10.49 -4.84
C ILE A 83 8.66 10.23 -3.74
N VAL A 84 8.44 8.97 -3.42
CA VAL A 84 7.65 8.57 -2.25
C VAL A 84 8.56 7.81 -1.31
N ASP A 85 8.68 8.34 -0.08
CA ASP A 85 9.53 7.90 1.01
C ASP A 85 11.04 7.98 0.72
N CYS A 86 11.83 7.98 1.77
CA CYS A 86 13.29 8.00 1.75
C CYS A 86 13.81 7.39 3.07
N GLY A 87 13.63 6.09 3.18
CA GLY A 87 13.86 5.33 4.39
C GLY A 87 15.25 4.73 4.48
N LEU A 88 15.60 4.26 5.67
CA LEU A 88 16.79 3.45 5.93
C LEU A 88 16.39 2.04 6.35
N VAL A 89 17.37 1.15 6.48
CA VAL A 89 17.26 -0.10 7.22
C VAL A 89 18.44 -0.23 8.16
N PHE A 90 18.18 -0.77 9.35
CA PHE A 90 19.27 -1.12 10.28
C PHE A 90 19.99 -2.38 9.79
N PRO A 91 21.33 -2.42 9.91
CA PRO A 91 22.11 -3.55 9.46
C PRO A 91 21.75 -4.82 10.26
N ASP A 92 21.86 -5.96 9.62
CA ASP A 92 21.79 -7.25 10.32
C ASP A 92 23.08 -7.54 11.11
N SER A 93 23.07 -8.62 11.88
CA SER A 93 24.18 -9.00 12.76
C SER A 93 25.48 -9.40 12.02
N GLU A 94 25.43 -9.58 10.71
CA GLU A 94 26.59 -9.96 9.88
C GLU A 94 27.29 -8.75 9.26
N MET A 95 26.66 -7.56 9.30
CA MET A 95 27.19 -6.30 8.77
C MET A 95 28.04 -5.56 9.81
N TYR A 96 29.18 -6.11 10.18
CA TYR A 96 30.07 -5.50 11.20
C TYR A 96 30.58 -4.10 10.79
N GLY A 97 30.41 -3.11 11.68
CA GLY A 97 30.86 -1.74 11.47
C GLY A 97 29.98 -0.91 10.55
N VAL A 98 28.79 -1.42 10.19
CA VAL A 98 27.76 -0.67 9.47
C VAL A 98 26.73 -0.18 10.47
N ASP A 99 26.48 1.14 10.51
CA ASP A 99 25.50 1.74 11.41
C ASP A 99 24.10 1.75 10.79
N MET A 100 24.02 1.91 9.47
CA MET A 100 22.74 1.93 8.73
C MET A 100 22.96 1.66 7.23
N VAL A 101 21.92 1.20 6.57
CA VAL A 101 21.91 1.00 5.11
C VAL A 101 20.85 1.93 4.50
N ILE A 102 21.26 2.67 3.48
CA ILE A 102 20.42 3.66 2.79
C ILE A 102 20.28 3.31 1.30
N PRO A 103 19.25 3.82 0.61
CA PRO A 103 19.14 3.66 -0.83
C PRO A 103 20.32 4.30 -1.58
N ASP A 104 20.64 3.77 -2.76
CA ASP A 104 21.57 4.45 -3.68
C ASP A 104 20.89 5.66 -4.33
N PHE A 105 21.37 6.85 -4.01
CA PHE A 105 20.83 8.11 -4.53
C PHE A 105 21.34 8.49 -5.91
N THR A 106 22.21 7.71 -6.54
CA THR A 106 22.82 8.06 -7.83
C THR A 106 21.78 8.44 -8.87
N PHE A 107 20.72 7.62 -8.98
CA PHE A 107 19.65 7.87 -9.94
C PHE A 107 18.90 9.20 -9.69
N VAL A 108 18.53 9.49 -8.44
CA VAL A 108 17.80 10.73 -8.11
C VAL A 108 18.70 11.95 -8.20
N VAL A 109 19.99 11.86 -7.85
CA VAL A 109 20.96 12.95 -8.01
C VAL A 109 21.14 13.31 -9.48
N GLN A 110 21.25 12.32 -10.37
CA GLN A 110 21.37 12.54 -11.82
C GLN A 110 20.12 13.18 -12.43
N ASN A 111 18.96 13.02 -11.80
CA ASN A 111 17.67 13.51 -12.29
C ASN A 111 17.07 14.63 -11.42
N LYS A 112 17.86 15.26 -10.53
CA LYS A 112 17.38 16.21 -9.52
C LYS A 112 16.51 17.34 -10.08
N ASP A 113 16.83 17.87 -11.27
CA ASP A 113 16.11 18.99 -11.90
C ASP A 113 14.69 18.62 -12.35
N ARG A 114 14.41 17.32 -12.49
CA ARG A 114 13.11 16.76 -12.87
C ARG A 114 12.23 16.45 -11.65
N ILE A 115 12.82 16.39 -10.45
CA ILE A 115 12.13 15.97 -9.22
C ILE A 115 11.32 17.15 -8.67
N LYS A 116 10.02 16.99 -8.52
CA LYS A 116 9.08 18.02 -8.05
C LYS A 116 8.87 18.00 -6.54
N GLY A 117 9.24 16.92 -5.87
CA GLY A 117 9.13 16.81 -4.42
C GLY A 117 9.29 15.40 -3.90
N LEU A 118 9.46 15.32 -2.59
CA LEU A 118 9.49 14.10 -1.79
C LEU A 118 8.20 14.04 -0.95
N LEU A 119 7.40 13.03 -1.20
CA LEU A 119 6.16 12.73 -0.48
C LEU A 119 6.45 11.68 0.58
N ILE A 120 6.00 11.88 1.81
CA ILE A 120 6.25 10.95 2.91
C ILE A 120 4.94 10.37 3.42
N THR A 121 4.88 9.05 3.46
CA THR A 121 3.69 8.32 3.90
C THR A 121 3.51 8.44 5.40
N HIS A 122 4.56 8.27 6.20
CA HIS A 122 4.55 8.36 7.66
C HIS A 122 5.97 8.50 8.25
N GLY A 123 6.08 8.63 9.56
CA GLY A 123 7.30 9.04 10.25
C GLY A 123 8.20 7.92 10.77
N HIS A 124 8.09 6.66 10.35
CA HIS A 124 9.02 5.62 10.75
C HIS A 124 10.38 5.74 10.03
N GLU A 125 11.44 5.23 10.66
CA GLU A 125 12.82 5.37 10.17
C GLU A 125 13.04 4.72 8.79
N ASP A 126 12.38 3.65 8.53
CA ASP A 126 12.43 2.95 7.24
C ASP A 126 11.68 3.68 6.11
N HIS A 127 11.05 4.84 6.42
CA HIS A 127 10.41 5.76 5.48
C HIS A 127 11.03 7.17 5.48
N ILE A 128 11.66 7.62 6.59
CA ILE A 128 12.25 8.98 6.68
C ILE A 128 13.75 8.99 6.97
N GLY A 129 14.33 7.88 7.39
CA GLY A 129 15.65 7.83 8.00
C GLY A 129 16.79 8.26 7.08
N SER A 130 16.64 8.13 5.77
CA SER A 130 17.67 8.53 4.80
C SER A 130 17.53 9.96 4.28
N ILE A 131 16.51 10.71 4.70
CA ILE A 131 16.28 12.10 4.24
C ILE A 131 17.47 13.01 4.50
N PRO A 132 18.15 13.01 5.67
CA PRO A 132 19.31 13.86 5.89
C PRO A 132 20.44 13.61 4.88
N TYR A 133 20.68 12.37 4.51
CA TYR A 133 21.72 11.99 3.54
C TYR A 133 21.36 12.42 2.12
N LEU A 134 20.08 12.35 1.74
CA LEU A 134 19.59 12.84 0.46
C LEU A 134 19.73 14.37 0.37
N LEU A 135 19.35 15.12 1.42
CA LEU A 135 19.43 16.58 1.48
C LEU A 135 20.87 17.10 1.51
N GLN A 136 21.85 16.29 1.88
CA GLN A 136 23.27 16.64 1.69
C GLN A 136 23.67 16.66 0.21
N LYS A 137 22.93 15.98 -0.67
CA LYS A 137 23.21 15.93 -2.12
C LYS A 137 22.53 17.07 -2.87
N PHE A 138 21.26 17.33 -2.60
CA PHE A 138 20.48 18.43 -3.19
C PHE A 138 19.21 18.72 -2.36
N ASP A 139 18.69 19.94 -2.51
CA ASP A 139 17.47 20.36 -1.83
C ASP A 139 16.24 20.03 -2.66
N LEU A 140 15.18 19.58 -2.00
CA LEU A 140 13.88 19.36 -2.61
C LEU A 140 12.78 19.58 -1.57
N PRO A 141 11.56 20.05 -1.96
CA PRO A 141 10.46 20.23 -1.03
C PRO A 141 9.96 18.87 -0.51
N ILE A 142 9.66 18.81 0.79
CA ILE A 142 9.12 17.64 1.48
C ILE A 142 7.64 17.87 1.79
N TYR A 143 6.81 16.91 1.40
CA TYR A 143 5.38 16.88 1.63
C TYR A 143 5.07 15.75 2.62
N GLY A 144 4.52 16.08 3.77
CA GLY A 144 4.18 15.10 4.81
C GLY A 144 3.10 15.65 5.73
N THR A 145 2.47 14.78 6.49
CA THR A 145 1.53 15.18 7.55
C THR A 145 2.25 15.92 8.67
N ARG A 146 1.51 16.59 9.53
CA ARG A 146 2.07 17.46 10.56
C ARG A 146 3.06 16.74 11.47
N LEU A 147 2.68 15.57 11.99
CA LEU A 147 3.56 14.77 12.85
C LEU A 147 4.80 14.32 12.08
N THR A 148 4.63 13.78 10.88
CA THR A 148 5.73 13.34 10.01
C THR A 148 6.71 14.47 9.72
N CYS A 149 6.23 15.66 9.35
CA CYS A 149 7.08 16.84 9.16
C CYS A 149 7.82 17.25 10.44
N GLY A 150 7.18 17.13 11.60
CA GLY A 150 7.81 17.39 12.91
C GLY A 150 8.98 16.47 13.19
N LEU A 151 8.79 15.16 12.97
CA LEU A 151 9.83 14.14 13.16
C LEU A 151 11.02 14.38 12.22
N ILE A 152 10.75 14.70 10.95
CA ILE A 152 11.81 14.99 9.98
C ILE A 152 12.57 16.28 10.37
N ARG A 153 11.89 17.34 10.83
CA ARG A 153 12.57 18.57 11.29
C ARG A 153 13.53 18.28 12.44
N ASN A 154 13.09 17.54 13.46
CA ASN A 154 13.96 17.16 14.58
C ASN A 154 15.19 16.38 14.08
N LYS A 155 14.98 15.42 13.20
CA LYS A 155 16.09 14.67 12.59
C LYS A 155 17.06 15.59 11.82
N LEU A 156 16.55 16.53 11.03
CA LEU A 156 17.41 17.48 10.30
C LEU A 156 18.19 18.42 11.23
N GLU A 157 17.65 18.77 12.41
CA GLU A 157 18.38 19.54 13.43
C GLU A 157 19.56 18.74 13.97
N GLU A 158 19.40 17.45 14.26
CA GLU A 158 20.49 16.56 14.71
C GLU A 158 21.63 16.47 13.68
N PHE A 159 21.31 16.56 12.39
CA PHE A 159 22.28 16.54 11.30
C PHE A 159 22.83 17.93 10.91
N GLY A 160 22.43 19.00 11.64
CA GLY A 160 22.83 20.37 11.29
C GLY A 160 22.25 20.89 9.97
N LEU A 161 21.13 20.33 9.53
CA LEU A 161 20.43 20.64 8.28
C LEU A 161 19.13 21.42 8.51
N ALA A 162 18.93 21.99 9.70
CA ALA A 162 17.77 22.81 10.01
C ALA A 162 17.62 23.95 8.99
N GLY A 163 16.40 24.12 8.46
CA GLY A 163 16.10 25.13 7.44
C GLY A 163 16.65 24.83 6.04
N LYS A 164 17.28 23.68 5.81
CA LYS A 164 17.84 23.27 4.53
C LYS A 164 16.78 23.10 3.44
N THR A 165 15.56 22.72 3.80
CA THR A 165 14.52 22.44 2.83
C THR A 165 13.16 23.05 3.23
N LYS A 166 12.28 23.15 2.23
CA LYS A 166 10.90 23.59 2.41
C LYS A 166 10.01 22.41 2.80
N PHE A 167 9.30 22.54 3.91
CA PHE A 167 8.22 21.62 4.30
C PHE A 167 6.87 22.15 3.83
N VAL A 168 6.07 21.24 3.30
CA VAL A 168 4.67 21.47 2.95
C VAL A 168 3.83 20.47 3.73
N GLU A 169 3.15 20.97 4.75
CA GLU A 169 2.22 20.13 5.51
C GLU A 169 0.99 19.79 4.67
N ILE A 170 0.67 18.51 4.60
CA ILE A 170 -0.45 17.97 3.82
C ILE A 170 -1.49 17.33 4.74
N THR A 171 -2.71 17.29 4.27
CA THR A 171 -3.83 16.64 4.97
C THR A 171 -4.55 15.68 4.04
N PRO A 172 -5.19 14.62 4.58
CA PRO A 172 -6.03 13.73 3.78
C PRO A 172 -7.06 14.49 2.93
N LYS A 173 -7.30 13.98 1.72
CA LYS A 173 -8.21 14.56 0.71
C LYS A 173 -7.74 15.87 0.05
N GLN A 174 -6.60 16.42 0.44
CA GLN A 174 -6.01 17.57 -0.22
C GLN A 174 -5.34 17.15 -1.53
N LYS A 175 -5.68 17.82 -2.63
CA LYS A 175 -5.01 17.57 -3.92
C LYS A 175 -3.78 18.47 -4.07
N ILE A 176 -2.64 17.83 -4.33
CA ILE A 176 -1.34 18.46 -4.46
C ILE A 176 -0.88 18.32 -5.91
N LYS A 177 -0.55 19.44 -6.56
CA LYS A 177 -0.03 19.43 -7.93
C LYS A 177 1.50 19.44 -7.94
N LEU A 178 2.11 18.40 -8.54
CA LEU A 178 3.56 18.21 -8.65
C LEU A 178 3.92 17.91 -10.11
N GLY A 179 4.19 18.96 -10.87
CA GLY A 179 4.40 18.83 -12.31
C GLY A 179 3.17 18.23 -13.01
N CYS A 180 3.35 17.12 -13.72
CA CYS A 180 2.27 16.39 -14.38
C CYS A 180 1.41 15.56 -13.42
N PHE A 181 1.87 15.33 -12.18
CA PHE A 181 1.18 14.54 -11.18
C PHE A 181 0.17 15.39 -10.38
N THR A 182 -0.92 14.75 -9.96
CA THR A 182 -1.82 15.25 -8.92
C THR A 182 -1.91 14.18 -7.84
N VAL A 183 -1.48 14.51 -6.63
CA VAL A 183 -1.39 13.55 -5.52
C VAL A 183 -2.44 13.88 -4.47
N GLU A 184 -3.19 12.87 -4.03
CA GLU A 184 -4.16 12.97 -2.94
C GLU A 184 -3.74 12.03 -1.81
N PRO A 185 -3.44 12.57 -0.60
CA PRO A 185 -3.21 11.76 0.59
C PRO A 185 -4.52 11.13 1.07
N ILE A 186 -4.49 9.85 1.37
CA ILE A 186 -5.61 9.06 1.90
C ILE A 186 -5.23 8.59 3.29
N HIS A 187 -6.04 8.88 4.29
CA HIS A 187 -5.77 8.44 5.65
C HIS A 187 -5.73 6.90 5.74
N VAL A 188 -4.67 6.37 6.38
CA VAL A 188 -4.55 4.94 6.72
C VAL A 188 -4.22 4.76 8.19
N ASN A 189 -4.68 3.65 8.76
CA ASN A 189 -4.32 3.25 10.11
C ASN A 189 -2.98 2.50 10.08
N HIS A 190 -2.08 2.88 10.96
CA HIS A 190 -0.80 2.21 11.17
C HIS A 190 -0.38 2.35 12.64
N SER A 191 0.79 1.82 13.03
CA SER A 191 1.31 1.89 14.39
C SER A 191 1.81 3.28 14.81
N ILE A 192 1.84 4.24 13.89
CA ILE A 192 2.13 5.64 14.14
C ILE A 192 0.97 6.51 13.64
N PRO A 193 0.58 7.59 14.36
CA PRO A 193 -0.45 8.52 13.91
C PRO A 193 -0.08 9.25 12.61
N ASP A 194 -1.10 9.81 11.94
CA ASP A 194 -0.97 10.63 10.74
C ASP A 194 -0.41 9.89 9.51
N ALA A 195 -0.43 8.57 9.47
CA ALA A 195 -0.03 7.81 8.30
C ALA A 195 -1.02 8.01 7.14
N VAL A 196 -0.48 8.08 5.91
CA VAL A 196 -1.25 8.27 4.68
C VAL A 196 -0.76 7.35 3.56
N ALA A 197 -1.71 6.85 2.78
CA ALA A 197 -1.47 6.36 1.43
C ALA A 197 -1.51 7.53 0.44
N PHE A 198 -1.01 7.33 -0.77
CA PHE A 198 -1.10 8.30 -1.85
C PHE A 198 -1.84 7.73 -3.05
N ALA A 199 -2.87 8.46 -3.52
CA ALA A 199 -3.37 8.31 -4.86
C ALA A 199 -2.62 9.29 -5.77
N ILE A 200 -1.91 8.76 -6.75
CA ILE A 200 -1.02 9.48 -7.66
C ILE A 200 -1.65 9.46 -9.05
N ASP A 201 -2.38 10.52 -9.38
CA ASP A 201 -2.94 10.72 -10.70
C ASP A 201 -1.88 11.26 -11.65
N SER A 202 -1.78 10.67 -12.83
CA SER A 202 -0.87 11.05 -13.91
C SER A 202 -1.58 11.01 -15.26
N PRO A 203 -1.00 11.55 -16.35
CA PRO A 203 -1.52 11.37 -17.71
C PRO A 203 -1.66 9.90 -18.15
N ALA A 204 -0.90 8.99 -17.53
CA ALA A 204 -1.00 7.55 -17.80
C ALA A 204 -2.17 6.86 -17.08
N GLY A 205 -2.63 7.42 -15.98
CA GLY A 205 -3.64 6.86 -15.09
C GLY A 205 -3.26 7.03 -13.62
N THR A 206 -4.07 6.44 -12.74
CA THR A 206 -3.93 6.54 -11.29
C THR A 206 -3.12 5.36 -10.75
N ILE A 207 -2.15 5.64 -9.88
CA ILE A 207 -1.44 4.65 -9.08
C ILE A 207 -1.81 4.88 -7.61
N ILE A 208 -2.00 3.81 -6.85
CA ILE A 208 -2.14 3.86 -5.39
C ILE A 208 -0.87 3.28 -4.78
N GLN A 209 -0.24 4.03 -3.88
CA GLN A 209 0.81 3.53 -2.99
C GLN A 209 0.31 3.63 -1.55
N THR A 210 0.20 2.49 -0.87
CA THR A 210 -0.45 2.44 0.46
C THR A 210 0.43 3.00 1.56
N GLY A 211 1.76 3.01 1.40
CA GLY A 211 2.63 3.04 2.57
C GLY A 211 2.33 1.84 3.45
N ASP A 212 2.72 1.91 4.71
CA ASP A 212 2.39 0.89 5.70
C ASP A 212 0.98 1.12 6.25
N PHE A 213 0.18 0.07 6.30
CA PHE A 213 -1.19 0.18 6.77
C PHE A 213 -1.70 -1.10 7.42
N LYS A 214 -2.77 -0.97 8.17
CA LYS A 214 -3.59 -2.08 8.65
C LYS A 214 -5.06 -1.74 8.55
N ILE A 215 -5.90 -2.75 8.56
CA ILE A 215 -7.35 -2.61 8.66
C ILE A 215 -7.74 -2.92 10.11
N ASP A 216 -7.92 -1.86 10.90
CA ASP A 216 -8.40 -1.93 12.27
C ASP A 216 -9.61 -1.00 12.43
N TYR A 217 -10.73 -1.54 12.88
CA TYR A 217 -11.97 -0.78 13.09
C TYR A 217 -12.08 -0.19 14.49
N THR A 218 -11.11 -0.47 15.36
CA THR A 218 -11.05 -0.01 16.76
C THR A 218 -9.67 0.60 17.08
N PRO A 219 -9.16 1.55 16.29
CA PRO A 219 -7.88 2.18 16.56
C PRO A 219 -7.96 3.05 17.81
N LEU A 220 -6.85 3.16 18.56
CA LEU A 220 -6.79 3.95 19.78
C LEU A 220 -6.60 5.45 19.53
N ALA A 221 -5.70 5.82 18.62
CA ALA A 221 -5.23 7.19 18.46
C ALA A 221 -5.49 7.80 17.08
N CYS A 222 -5.71 6.98 16.07
CA CYS A 222 -5.91 7.42 14.70
C CYS A 222 -7.28 6.94 14.20
N GLY A 223 -7.87 7.61 13.24
CA GLY A 223 -9.09 7.15 12.58
C GLY A 223 -8.90 5.80 11.87
N VAL A 224 -9.99 5.18 11.48
CA VAL A 224 -9.96 3.97 10.62
C VAL A 224 -9.43 4.33 9.23
N THR A 225 -8.80 3.38 8.55
CA THR A 225 -8.38 3.54 7.16
C THR A 225 -9.56 3.98 6.27
N ASP A 226 -9.37 5.04 5.47
CA ASP A 226 -10.41 5.60 4.58
C ASP A 226 -10.67 4.68 3.38
N LEU A 227 -11.32 3.55 3.64
CA LEU A 227 -11.72 2.59 2.62
C LEU A 227 -12.72 3.19 1.61
N SER A 228 -13.45 4.25 1.99
CA SER A 228 -14.38 4.93 1.09
C SER A 228 -13.63 5.58 -0.07
N THR A 229 -12.62 6.38 0.23
CA THR A 229 -11.78 7.02 -0.81
C THR A 229 -11.04 5.99 -1.65
N LEU A 230 -10.49 4.92 -1.04
CA LEU A 230 -9.87 3.82 -1.80
C LEU A 230 -10.86 3.13 -2.73
N SER A 231 -12.10 2.91 -2.29
CA SER A 231 -13.16 2.33 -3.12
C SER A 231 -13.54 3.23 -4.30
N GLU A 232 -13.62 4.56 -4.10
CA GLU A 232 -13.88 5.52 -5.18
C GLU A 232 -12.80 5.47 -6.26
N TYR A 233 -11.51 5.39 -5.87
CA TYR A 233 -10.41 5.20 -6.81
C TYR A 233 -10.51 3.86 -7.53
N GLY A 234 -10.83 2.78 -6.81
CA GLY A 234 -11.04 1.46 -7.39
C GLY A 234 -12.15 1.44 -8.44
N GLN A 235 -13.27 2.13 -8.21
CA GLN A 235 -14.38 2.26 -9.16
C GLN A 235 -14.00 3.06 -10.41
N ARG A 236 -13.15 4.07 -10.28
CA ARG A 236 -12.63 4.86 -11.43
C ARG A 236 -11.63 4.08 -12.27
N GLY A 237 -11.00 3.06 -11.69
CA GLY A 237 -9.94 2.26 -12.29
C GLY A 237 -8.55 2.75 -11.87
N VAL A 238 -7.76 1.82 -11.35
CA VAL A 238 -6.38 2.04 -10.89
C VAL A 238 -5.44 1.30 -11.83
N LEU A 239 -4.39 1.99 -12.30
CA LEU A 239 -3.38 1.43 -13.19
C LEU A 239 -2.49 0.43 -12.47
N ALA A 240 -2.08 0.75 -11.25
CA ALA A 240 -1.26 -0.09 -10.39
C ALA A 240 -1.55 0.19 -8.90
N LEU A 241 -1.43 -0.85 -8.08
CA LEU A 241 -1.46 -0.77 -6.63
C LEU A 241 -0.11 -1.28 -6.10
N LEU A 242 0.64 -0.39 -5.42
CA LEU A 242 1.82 -0.73 -4.64
C LEU A 242 1.37 -0.81 -3.19
N SER A 243 1.35 -2.01 -2.64
CA SER A 243 0.79 -2.27 -1.31
C SER A 243 1.84 -2.82 -0.37
N ASP A 244 1.78 -2.38 0.89
CA ASP A 244 2.41 -3.11 1.98
C ASP A 244 1.98 -4.59 1.93
N SER A 245 2.96 -5.46 2.06
CA SER A 245 2.78 -6.91 2.09
C SER A 245 3.46 -7.57 3.30
N THR A 246 3.79 -6.79 4.31
CA THR A 246 4.36 -7.26 5.56
C THR A 246 3.45 -8.31 6.19
N ASN A 247 4.01 -9.46 6.54
CA ASN A 247 3.29 -10.62 7.06
C ASN A 247 2.23 -11.24 6.10
N ALA A 248 2.23 -10.93 4.81
CA ALA A 248 1.24 -11.47 3.87
C ALA A 248 1.22 -13.01 3.80
N GLU A 249 2.35 -13.66 4.09
CA GLU A 249 2.46 -15.12 4.12
C GLU A 249 2.10 -15.75 5.49
N ARG A 250 1.88 -14.94 6.53
CA ARG A 250 1.53 -15.44 7.86
C ARG A 250 0.03 -15.75 7.93
N PRO A 251 -0.38 -16.96 8.31
CA PRO A 251 -1.78 -17.25 8.53
C PRO A 251 -2.30 -16.54 9.78
N GLY A 252 -3.55 -16.08 9.75
CA GLY A 252 -4.23 -15.45 10.88
C GLY A 252 -4.60 -13.99 10.62
N PHE A 253 -4.77 -13.24 11.69
CA PHE A 253 -5.21 -11.85 11.67
C PHE A 253 -4.33 -10.99 12.57
N THR A 254 -4.11 -9.75 12.19
CA THR A 254 -3.53 -8.75 13.08
C THR A 254 -4.54 -8.42 14.19
N ALA A 255 -4.09 -8.48 15.44
CA ALA A 255 -4.93 -8.10 16.57
C ALA A 255 -5.30 -6.61 16.50
N THR A 256 -6.50 -6.27 17.00
CA THR A 256 -6.92 -4.88 17.14
C THR A 256 -6.10 -4.15 18.20
N GLU A 257 -6.03 -2.81 18.15
CA GLU A 257 -5.35 -2.00 19.18
C GLU A 257 -6.11 -2.01 20.50
N GLN A 258 -7.43 -2.11 20.47
CA GLN A 258 -8.24 -2.30 21.67
C GLN A 258 -8.28 -3.79 22.03
N LYS A 259 -7.51 -4.17 23.04
CA LYS A 259 -7.61 -5.45 23.73
C LYS A 259 -7.93 -5.24 25.18
#